data_91c1f30039ef63f367b589683ca6e3fc
#
_entry.id   91c1f30039ef63f367b589683ca6e3fc
#
_cell.length_a   1.000
_cell.length_b   1.000
_cell.length_c   1.000
_cell.angle_alpha   90.00
_cell.angle_beta   90.00
_cell.angle_gamma   90.00
#
_symmetry.space_group_name_H-M   'P 1'
#
loop_
_entity.id
_entity.type
_entity.pdbx_description
1 polymer ?
#
loop_
_entity_poly.entity_id
_entity_poly.type
_entity_poly.pdbx_seq_one_letter_code
_entity_poly.pdbx_strand_id
1 'polypeptide(L)'
;MKSGLETIHHIFETDTLYRFNPQTHKTYPRFALNNFHGRYIDLTDPPSSFLIYFYPSGMEEVNGWKPETNTVLIDKEKTRAYFAEVVNDFMGNLPVNKLGIPQDGWYCELFEPLQLVELIEEKLSDENCTDKERKALEELRSSFDEEGNNILFFGRIQ
;
A
#
# COMPACT_ATOMS: atom_id res chain seq x y z
N MET A 1 15.69 20.02 11.61
CA MET A 1 16.77 19.10 11.18
C MET A 1 16.30 18.44 9.89
N LYS A 2 16.95 18.69 8.76
CA LYS A 2 16.66 18.01 7.51
C LYS A 2 17.16 16.57 7.67
N SER A 3 16.27 15.61 7.77
CA SER A 3 16.60 14.20 7.63
C SER A 3 17.19 14.04 6.22
N GLY A 4 18.44 13.59 6.14
CA GLY A 4 19.05 13.30 4.85
C GLY A 4 18.18 12.31 4.09
N LEU A 5 18.06 12.50 2.78
CA LEU A 5 17.36 11.58 1.90
C LEU A 5 18.01 10.19 2.04
N GLU A 6 17.35 9.31 2.77
CA GLU A 6 17.70 7.91 2.79
C GLU A 6 17.06 7.27 1.57
N THR A 7 17.83 7.04 0.54
CA THR A 7 17.34 6.30 -0.62
C THR A 7 17.46 4.82 -0.30
N ILE A 8 16.33 4.13 -0.21
CA ILE A 8 16.31 2.68 -0.04
C ILE A 8 16.35 2.09 -1.44
N HIS A 9 17.36 1.30 -1.73
CA HIS A 9 17.45 0.54 -2.95
C HIS A 9 17.08 -0.90 -2.68
N HIS A 10 16.06 -1.37 -3.37
CA HIS A 10 15.80 -2.79 -3.52
C HIS A 10 16.62 -3.30 -4.73
N ILE A 11 17.53 -4.21 -4.47
CA ILE A 11 18.22 -4.92 -5.53
C ILE A 11 17.38 -6.17 -5.81
N PHE A 12 16.86 -6.32 -7.03
CA PHE A 12 16.15 -7.52 -7.47
C PHE A 12 16.94 -8.76 -7.07
N GLU A 13 16.27 -9.74 -6.46
CA GLU A 13 16.82 -11.03 -6.00
C GLU A 13 17.46 -11.05 -4.59
N THR A 14 17.42 -9.97 -3.82
CA THR A 14 17.88 -10.02 -2.44
C THR A 14 16.74 -9.77 -1.47
N ASP A 15 16.67 -10.55 -0.40
CA ASP A 15 15.72 -10.38 0.70
C ASP A 15 16.09 -9.19 1.61
N THR A 16 17.02 -8.35 1.17
CA THR A 16 17.62 -7.32 2.01
C THR A 16 17.37 -5.93 1.43
N LEU A 17 16.83 -5.06 2.27
CA LEU A 17 16.74 -3.63 2.02
C LEU A 17 18.05 -2.96 2.45
N TYR A 18 18.57 -2.12 1.58
CA TYR A 18 19.80 -1.39 1.82
C TYR A 18 19.54 0.11 1.94
N ARG A 19 20.19 0.73 2.90
CA ARG A 19 20.25 2.18 3.05
C ARG A 19 21.47 2.72 2.33
N PHE A 20 21.29 3.69 1.45
CA PHE A 20 22.39 4.44 0.84
C PHE A 20 22.73 5.66 1.70
N ASN A 21 24.00 5.83 2.02
CA ASN A 21 24.50 7.05 2.65
C ASN A 21 25.15 7.95 1.59
N PRO A 22 24.55 9.10 1.24
CA PRO A 22 25.06 9.96 0.19
C PRO A 22 26.37 10.66 0.56
N GLN A 23 26.72 10.77 1.84
CA GLN A 23 27.95 11.39 2.30
C GLN A 23 29.17 10.48 2.13
N THR A 24 28.97 9.19 2.36
CA THR A 24 30.04 8.18 2.27
C THR A 24 30.01 7.37 0.98
N HIS A 25 28.98 7.54 0.16
CA HIS A 25 28.70 6.75 -1.05
C HIS A 25 28.67 5.23 -0.79
N LYS A 26 28.26 4.83 0.40
CA LYS A 26 28.18 3.41 0.80
C LYS A 26 26.74 2.97 1.05
N THR A 27 26.47 1.72 0.75
CA THR A 27 25.23 1.03 1.09
C THR A 27 25.44 0.15 2.33
N TYR A 28 24.45 0.16 3.20
CA TYR A 28 24.43 -0.65 4.42
C TYR A 28 23.14 -1.48 4.46
N PRO A 29 23.19 -2.75 4.87
CA PRO A 29 21.97 -3.51 5.07
C PRO A 29 21.15 -2.86 6.18
N ARG A 30 19.89 -2.65 5.92
CA ARG A 30 18.95 -2.04 6.87
C ARG A 30 17.98 -3.05 7.45
N PHE A 31 17.47 -3.92 6.61
CA PHE A 31 16.50 -4.93 6.98
C PHE A 31 16.60 -6.12 6.03
N ALA A 32 16.49 -7.34 6.56
CA ALA A 32 16.42 -8.57 5.79
C ALA A 32 15.16 -9.36 6.18
N LEU A 33 14.41 -9.81 5.19
CA LEU A 33 13.27 -10.69 5.37
C LEU A 33 13.73 -12.14 5.30
N ASN A 34 13.89 -12.77 6.45
CA ASN A 34 14.23 -14.20 6.50
C ASN A 34 13.04 -15.06 6.08
N ASN A 35 13.29 -16.06 5.26
CA ASN A 35 12.28 -17.01 4.76
C ASN A 35 11.15 -16.36 3.93
N PHE A 36 11.44 -15.25 3.29
CA PHE A 36 10.50 -14.60 2.41
C PHE A 36 10.52 -15.28 1.03
N HIS A 37 9.42 -15.91 0.66
CA HIS A 37 9.23 -16.59 -0.63
C HIS A 37 8.24 -15.82 -1.49
N GLY A 38 8.53 -14.57 -1.77
CA GLY A 38 7.69 -13.72 -2.60
C GLY A 38 8.49 -12.89 -3.58
N ARG A 39 7.82 -12.43 -4.63
CA ARG A 39 8.38 -11.43 -5.52
C ARG A 39 7.96 -10.05 -5.05
N TYR A 40 8.93 -9.21 -4.74
CA TYR A 40 8.65 -7.82 -4.41
C TYR A 40 8.05 -7.07 -5.60
N ILE A 41 7.09 -6.22 -5.30
CA ILE A 41 6.50 -5.35 -6.29
C ILE A 41 6.82 -3.90 -5.97
N ASP A 42 6.67 -3.52 -4.70
CA ASP A 42 6.84 -2.14 -4.27
C ASP A 42 7.17 -2.04 -2.79
N LEU A 43 7.85 -0.97 -2.44
CA LEU A 43 8.18 -0.62 -1.06
C LEU A 43 7.75 0.82 -0.80
N THR A 44 6.99 1.01 0.24
CA THR A 44 6.61 2.31 0.77
C THR A 44 7.27 2.54 2.12
N ASP A 45 7.83 3.73 2.34
CA ASP A 45 8.58 4.11 3.54
C ASP A 45 7.86 5.18 4.39
N PRO A 46 6.73 4.83 5.08
CA PRO A 46 6.11 5.70 6.08
C PRO A 46 7.05 5.97 7.26
N PRO A 47 6.78 7.00 8.08
CA PRO A 47 7.70 7.42 9.15
C PRO A 47 8.06 6.32 10.17
N SER A 48 7.10 5.50 10.58
CA SER A 48 7.25 4.49 11.64
C SER A 48 7.47 3.06 11.14
N SER A 49 7.22 2.80 9.87
CA SER A 49 7.20 1.45 9.31
C SER A 49 7.71 1.41 7.88
N PHE A 50 7.92 0.21 7.37
CA PHE A 50 7.99 -0.05 5.94
C PHE A 50 6.74 -0.84 5.54
N LEU A 51 6.16 -0.54 4.39
CA LEU A 51 5.12 -1.35 3.77
C LEU A 51 5.71 -1.99 2.52
N ILE A 52 5.64 -3.30 2.46
CA ILE A 52 6.12 -4.09 1.33
C ILE A 52 4.92 -4.77 0.70
N TYR A 53 4.74 -4.55 -0.59
CA TYR A 53 3.76 -5.23 -1.42
C TYR A 53 4.46 -6.34 -2.20
N PHE A 54 3.87 -7.52 -2.23
CA PHE A 54 4.46 -8.65 -2.94
C PHE A 54 3.43 -9.63 -3.48
N TYR A 55 3.81 -10.33 -4.53
CA TYR A 55 3.09 -11.52 -4.98
C TYR A 55 3.69 -12.75 -4.31
N PRO A 56 2.86 -13.70 -3.84
CA PRO A 56 3.34 -15.01 -3.42
C PRO A 56 4.12 -15.69 -4.54
N SER A 57 5.16 -16.46 -4.17
CA SER A 57 5.94 -17.22 -5.15
C SER A 57 5.07 -18.17 -5.96
N GLY A 58 5.29 -18.23 -7.26
CA GLY A 58 4.53 -19.06 -8.18
C GLY A 58 3.25 -18.45 -8.72
N MET A 59 2.91 -17.24 -8.29
CA MET A 59 1.82 -16.47 -8.86
C MET A 59 2.41 -15.37 -9.76
N GLU A 60 2.56 -15.68 -11.04
CA GLU A 60 2.95 -14.70 -12.04
C GLU A 60 1.71 -14.17 -12.78
N GLU A 61 1.80 -12.95 -13.28
CA GLU A 61 0.74 -12.39 -14.14
C GLU A 61 0.61 -13.26 -15.40
N VAL A 62 -0.53 -13.96 -15.52
CA VAL A 62 -0.83 -14.81 -16.67
C VAL A 62 -2.08 -14.28 -17.36
N ASN A 63 -1.96 -13.95 -18.63
CA ASN A 63 -3.08 -13.51 -19.49
C ASN A 63 -3.85 -12.27 -18.94
N GLY A 64 -3.15 -11.32 -18.32
CA GLY A 64 -3.77 -10.11 -17.79
C GLY A 64 -4.41 -10.28 -16.41
N TRP A 65 -4.41 -11.50 -15.86
CA TRP A 65 -4.81 -11.71 -14.47
C TRP A 65 -3.67 -11.31 -13.52
N LYS A 66 -3.98 -10.43 -12.59
CA LYS A 66 -3.03 -10.01 -11.55
C LYS A 66 -3.34 -10.78 -10.27
N PRO A 67 -2.37 -11.54 -9.73
CA PRO A 67 -2.57 -12.19 -8.46
C PRO A 67 -2.80 -11.17 -7.34
N GLU A 68 -3.53 -11.57 -6.32
CA GLU A 68 -3.69 -10.75 -5.12
C GLU A 68 -2.34 -10.41 -4.51
N THR A 69 -2.15 -9.14 -4.22
CA THR A 69 -0.96 -8.66 -3.54
C THR A 69 -1.11 -8.85 -2.04
N ASN A 70 -0.06 -9.35 -1.41
CA ASN A 70 0.02 -9.35 0.03
C ASN A 70 0.81 -8.12 0.50
N THR A 71 0.44 -7.61 1.64
CA THR A 71 1.13 -6.49 2.27
C THR A 71 1.78 -6.94 3.56
N VAL A 72 3.05 -6.59 3.73
CA VAL A 72 3.79 -6.77 4.97
C VAL A 72 4.16 -5.41 5.53
N LEU A 73 3.72 -5.17 6.75
CA LEU A 73 4.13 -4.01 7.54
C LEU A 73 5.31 -4.40 8.42
N ILE A 74 6.39 -3.64 8.33
CA ILE A 74 7.60 -3.82 9.14
C ILE A 74 7.74 -2.62 10.06
N ASP A 75 7.67 -2.88 11.36
CA ASP A 75 7.92 -1.88 12.39
C ASP A 75 9.42 -1.55 12.45
N LYS A 76 9.78 -0.29 12.21
CA LYS A 76 11.17 0.16 12.17
C LYS A 76 11.89 0.08 13.53
N GLU A 77 11.14 0.20 14.61
CA GLU A 77 11.71 0.20 15.96
C GLU A 77 11.83 -1.23 16.53
N LYS A 78 10.78 -2.04 16.32
CA LYS A 78 10.68 -3.37 16.94
C LYS A 78 11.28 -4.48 16.09
N THR A 79 11.69 -4.18 14.85
CA THR A 79 12.21 -5.19 13.90
C THR A 79 11.26 -6.39 13.70
N ARG A 80 9.96 -6.14 13.75
CA ARG A 80 8.91 -7.13 13.55
C ARG A 80 8.20 -6.88 12.25
N ALA A 81 7.79 -7.96 11.60
CA ALA A 81 7.00 -7.93 10.37
C ALA A 81 5.65 -8.59 10.61
N TYR A 82 4.61 -8.01 10.04
CA TYR A 82 3.23 -8.48 10.14
C TYR A 82 2.60 -8.48 8.75
N PHE A 83 1.80 -9.49 8.45
CA PHE A 83 0.85 -9.34 7.36
C PHE A 83 -0.17 -8.27 7.77
N ALA A 84 -0.43 -7.36 6.87
CA ALA A 84 -1.30 -6.23 7.11
C ALA A 84 -2.23 -6.01 5.92
N GLU A 85 -3.44 -5.61 6.21
CA GLU A 85 -4.35 -5.04 5.24
C GLU A 85 -4.32 -3.52 5.43
N VAL A 86 -4.09 -2.80 4.34
CA VAL A 86 -4.13 -1.34 4.36
C VAL A 86 -5.49 -0.91 3.85
N VAL A 87 -6.21 -0.18 4.69
CA VAL A 87 -7.56 0.28 4.36
C VAL A 87 -7.65 1.79 4.45
N ASN A 88 -8.56 2.36 3.68
CA ASN A 88 -8.89 3.77 3.73
C ASN A 88 -10.13 3.96 4.61
N ASP A 89 -9.94 4.46 5.83
CA ASP A 89 -11.00 4.63 6.83
C ASP A 89 -12.03 5.71 6.43
N PHE A 90 -11.62 6.68 5.62
CA PHE A 90 -12.52 7.69 5.06
C PHE A 90 -13.47 7.10 4.01
N MET A 91 -13.04 6.05 3.32
CA MET A 91 -13.80 5.36 2.28
C MET A 91 -14.50 4.10 2.81
N GLY A 92 -14.93 4.08 4.06
CA GLY A 92 -15.59 2.91 4.64
C GLY A 92 -14.73 1.65 4.69
N ASN A 93 -13.44 1.82 4.95
CA ASN A 93 -12.44 0.76 5.00
C ASN A 93 -12.28 -0.01 3.67
N LEU A 94 -12.45 0.66 2.53
CA LEU A 94 -12.06 0.06 1.26
C LEU A 94 -10.57 -0.28 1.26
N PRO A 95 -10.16 -1.42 0.69
CA PRO A 95 -8.76 -1.80 0.63
C PRO A 95 -7.96 -0.82 -0.23
N VAL A 96 -6.77 -0.47 0.24
CA VAL A 96 -5.79 0.31 -0.52
C VAL A 96 -4.85 -0.67 -1.23
N ASN A 97 -5.03 -0.84 -2.52
CA ASN A 97 -4.27 -1.81 -3.30
C ASN A 97 -2.82 -1.41 -3.52
N LYS A 98 -2.54 -0.13 -3.55
CA LYS A 98 -1.20 0.39 -3.70
C LYS A 98 -1.13 1.80 -3.15
N LEU A 99 -0.44 1.97 -2.04
CA LEU A 99 -0.07 3.32 -1.62
C LEU A 99 0.87 3.90 -2.68
N GLY A 100 0.41 4.90 -3.42
CA GLY A 100 1.29 5.72 -4.25
C GLY A 100 2.44 6.22 -3.40
N ILE A 101 3.59 6.53 -3.99
CA ILE A 101 4.82 6.91 -3.27
C ILE A 101 4.49 8.02 -2.27
N PRO A 102 4.39 7.73 -0.96
CA PRO A 102 4.06 8.76 0.01
C PRO A 102 5.31 9.62 0.23
N GLN A 103 5.16 10.89 -0.01
CA GLN A 103 6.14 11.85 0.49
C GLN A 103 5.66 12.39 1.84
N ASP A 104 6.53 12.37 2.82
CA ASP A 104 6.30 12.96 4.15
C ASP A 104 5.04 12.41 4.88
N GLY A 105 4.71 11.15 4.68
CA GLY A 105 3.57 10.50 5.31
C GLY A 105 2.20 10.82 4.67
N TRP A 106 2.20 11.41 3.49
CA TRP A 106 1.01 11.58 2.66
C TRP A 106 0.92 10.46 1.63
N TYR A 107 -0.28 10.00 1.36
CA TYR A 107 -0.57 9.10 0.25
C TYR A 107 -1.60 9.72 -0.69
N CYS A 108 -1.60 9.22 -1.91
CA CYS A 108 -2.51 9.66 -2.96
C CYS A 108 -2.95 8.44 -3.76
N GLU A 109 -4.24 8.32 -4.03
CA GLU A 109 -4.82 7.25 -4.81
C GLU A 109 -5.83 7.82 -5.80
N LEU A 110 -5.76 7.37 -7.04
CA LEU A 110 -6.61 7.81 -8.14
C LEU A 110 -7.51 6.66 -8.56
N PHE A 111 -8.81 6.91 -8.61
CA PHE A 111 -9.81 5.95 -9.06
C PHE A 111 -10.52 6.44 -10.31
N GLU A 112 -10.75 5.54 -11.23
CA GLU A 112 -11.77 5.72 -12.24
C GLU A 112 -13.16 5.53 -11.58
N PRO A 113 -14.17 6.37 -11.92
CA PRO A 113 -15.46 6.32 -11.24
C PRO A 113 -16.10 4.93 -11.23
N LEU A 114 -16.12 4.23 -12.36
CA LEU A 114 -16.69 2.89 -12.47
C LEU A 114 -15.97 1.87 -11.58
N GLN A 115 -14.64 1.93 -11.53
CA GLN A 115 -13.85 1.06 -10.65
C GLN A 115 -14.19 1.31 -9.17
N LEU A 116 -14.36 2.57 -8.79
CA LEU A 116 -14.73 2.91 -7.42
C LEU A 116 -16.14 2.42 -7.08
N VAL A 117 -17.09 2.50 -8.03
CA VAL A 117 -18.43 1.92 -7.86
C VAL A 117 -18.37 0.42 -7.59
N GLU A 118 -17.61 -0.32 -8.40
CA GLU A 118 -17.44 -1.77 -8.24
C GLU A 118 -16.90 -2.12 -6.86
N LEU A 119 -15.89 -1.41 -6.38
CA LEU A 119 -15.31 -1.62 -5.04
C LEU A 119 -16.32 -1.32 -3.93
N ILE A 120 -17.11 -0.26 -4.07
CA ILE A 120 -18.16 0.11 -3.11
C ILE A 120 -19.24 -0.97 -3.07
N GLU A 121 -19.72 -1.42 -4.21
CA GLU A 121 -20.76 -2.44 -4.30
C GLU A 121 -20.30 -3.78 -3.74
N GLU A 122 -19.08 -4.19 -4.06
CA GLU A 122 -18.46 -5.39 -3.49
C GLU A 122 -18.42 -5.31 -1.96
N LYS A 123 -17.92 -4.22 -1.40
CA LYS A 123 -17.85 -4.04 0.06
C LYS A 123 -19.23 -3.96 0.71
N LEU A 124 -20.22 -3.33 0.07
CA LEU A 124 -21.58 -3.27 0.57
C LEU A 124 -22.28 -4.63 0.57
N SER A 125 -21.87 -5.55 -0.30
CA SER A 125 -22.38 -6.92 -0.35
C SER A 125 -21.76 -7.86 0.69
N ASP A 126 -20.66 -7.45 1.32
CA ASP A 126 -20.00 -8.22 2.39
C ASP A 126 -20.88 -8.24 3.64
N GLU A 127 -21.17 -9.45 4.12
CA GLU A 127 -21.95 -9.66 5.36
C GLU A 127 -21.28 -9.05 6.60
N ASN A 128 -19.98 -8.86 6.57
CA ASN A 128 -19.19 -8.23 7.64
C ASN A 128 -19.11 -6.71 7.53
N CYS A 129 -19.72 -6.12 6.51
CA CYS A 129 -19.77 -4.65 6.35
C CYS A 129 -20.58 -4.04 7.51
N THR A 130 -19.90 -3.28 8.35
CA THR A 130 -20.54 -2.65 9.51
C THR A 130 -21.45 -1.49 9.10
N ASP A 131 -22.40 -1.12 9.96
CA ASP A 131 -23.30 0.03 9.70
C ASP A 131 -22.56 1.33 9.48
N LYS A 132 -21.41 1.52 10.16
CA LYS A 132 -20.56 2.69 10.00
C LYS A 132 -19.90 2.71 8.61
N GLU A 133 -19.37 1.59 8.17
CA GLU A 133 -18.76 1.44 6.83
C GLU A 133 -19.81 1.62 5.76
N ARG A 134 -20.95 0.98 5.89
CA ARG A 134 -22.07 1.08 4.97
C ARG A 134 -22.49 2.53 4.75
N LYS A 135 -22.69 3.28 5.83
CA LYS A 135 -23.04 4.69 5.75
C LYS A 135 -21.97 5.51 5.01
N ALA A 136 -20.69 5.30 5.33
CA ALA A 136 -19.59 6.01 4.67
C ALA A 136 -19.52 5.69 3.17
N LEU A 137 -19.75 4.42 2.80
CA LEU A 137 -19.76 3.98 1.39
C LEU A 137 -20.95 4.56 0.60
N GLU A 138 -22.14 4.60 1.21
CA GLU A 138 -23.34 5.19 0.59
C GLU A 138 -23.18 6.71 0.40
N GLU A 139 -22.61 7.40 1.39
CA GLU A 139 -22.27 8.82 1.28
C GLU A 139 -21.24 9.05 0.17
N LEU A 140 -20.18 8.24 0.12
CA LEU A 140 -19.17 8.31 -0.92
C LEU A 140 -19.79 8.07 -2.30
N ARG A 141 -20.58 7.00 -2.45
CA ARG A 141 -21.25 6.64 -3.71
C ARG A 141 -22.14 7.77 -4.26
N SER A 142 -22.81 8.51 -3.37
CA SER A 142 -23.66 9.64 -3.74
C SER A 142 -22.90 10.93 -4.08
N SER A 143 -21.60 10.99 -3.83
CA SER A 143 -20.79 12.21 -3.97
C SER A 143 -20.19 12.42 -5.35
N PHE A 144 -20.25 11.43 -6.23
CA PHE A 144 -19.65 11.49 -7.57
C PHE A 144 -20.56 10.85 -8.63
N ASP A 145 -20.30 11.22 -9.91
CA ASP A 145 -20.96 10.66 -11.08
C ASP A 145 -20.08 9.57 -11.73
N GLU A 146 -20.70 8.47 -12.17
CA GLU A 146 -20.03 7.36 -12.85
C GLU A 146 -19.41 7.77 -14.19
N GLU A 147 -20.02 8.75 -14.87
CA GLU A 147 -19.52 9.31 -16.12
C GLU A 147 -18.58 10.53 -15.89
N GLY A 148 -18.25 10.80 -14.62
CA GLY A 148 -17.44 11.93 -14.21
C GLY A 148 -15.95 11.77 -14.45
N ASN A 149 -15.19 12.74 -13.96
CA ASN A 149 -13.72 12.67 -13.96
C ASN A 149 -13.21 11.72 -12.90
N ASN A 150 -11.97 11.27 -13.07
CA ASN A 150 -11.26 10.49 -12.06
C ASN A 150 -11.26 11.15 -10.69
N ILE A 151 -11.39 10.35 -9.66
CA ILE A 151 -11.52 10.78 -8.27
C ILE A 151 -10.18 10.60 -7.59
N LEU A 152 -9.67 11.69 -7.01
CA LEU A 152 -8.40 11.68 -6.31
C LEU A 152 -8.65 11.68 -4.80
N PHE A 153 -8.19 10.64 -4.13
CA PHE A 153 -8.08 10.61 -2.67
C PHE A 153 -6.67 10.93 -2.27
N PHE A 154 -6.56 11.76 -1.25
CA PHE A 154 -5.28 12.00 -0.67
C PHE A 154 -5.41 12.16 0.85
N GLY A 155 -4.44 11.61 1.61
CA GLY A 155 -4.54 11.57 3.05
C GLY A 155 -3.21 11.33 3.73
N ARG A 156 -3.23 11.31 5.06
CA ARG A 156 -2.07 10.96 5.87
C ARG A 156 -2.13 9.50 6.30
N ILE A 157 -0.99 8.84 6.22
CA ILE A 157 -0.79 7.52 6.81
C ILE A 157 -0.54 7.75 8.31
N GLN A 158 -1.35 7.11 9.14
CA GLN A 158 -1.23 7.16 10.60
C GLN A 158 -0.43 5.99 11.14
#